data_da14f8ccabeef99ce970acf15bd45050
#
_entry.id   da14f8ccabeef99ce970acf15bd45050
#
_cell.length_a   1.000
_cell.length_b   1.000
_cell.length_c   1.000
_cell.angle_alpha   90.00
_cell.angle_beta   90.00
_cell.angle_gamma   90.00
#
_symmetry.space_group_name_H-M   'P 1'
#
loop_
_entity.id
_entity.type
_entity.pdbx_description
1 polymer ?
#
loop_
_entity_poly.entity_id
_entity_poly.type
_entity_poly.pdbx_seq_one_letter_code
_entity_poly.pdbx_strand_id
1 'polypeptide(L)'
;IIWKAQTEIQKGLYKDSVRKQYGLATDVKIYVTSGKSHFYQIEKVMPSISKAVDAFERYRTDPWYAQAILLIESPGKIQYSNVGAYGPFQLMKSVARSHGLKVNKYVDERKDFDKSAMGAAHLLRTTCIPEAKRILNKHNLTYNESDLWFRLFVLHIYHAGAGNVGGLIDSLQPEKGGQ
;
A
#
# COMPACT_ATOMS: atom_id res chain seq x y z
N ILE A 1 -2.26 4.17 -26.24
CA ILE A 1 -3.69 4.60 -26.41
C ILE A 1 -4.08 5.35 -25.15
N ILE A 2 -4.44 6.63 -25.27
CA ILE A 2 -4.91 7.43 -24.12
C ILE A 2 -6.38 7.07 -23.89
N TRP A 3 -6.66 6.19 -22.95
CA TRP A 3 -8.03 5.72 -22.65
C TRP A 3 -9.04 6.85 -22.39
N LYS A 4 -8.61 7.91 -21.70
CA LYS A 4 -9.47 9.06 -21.39
C LYS A 4 -9.90 9.88 -22.62
N ALA A 5 -9.17 9.79 -23.71
CA ALA A 5 -9.47 10.51 -24.94
C ALA A 5 -10.39 9.70 -25.90
N GLN A 6 -10.74 8.47 -25.56
CA GLN A 6 -11.62 7.63 -26.37
C GLN A 6 -13.09 7.92 -26.11
N THR A 7 -13.91 7.82 -27.17
CA THR A 7 -15.35 7.87 -27.08
C THR A 7 -15.89 6.62 -26.35
N GLU A 8 -17.12 6.68 -25.84
CA GLU A 8 -17.76 5.52 -25.19
C GLU A 8 -17.92 4.34 -26.16
N ILE A 9 -18.16 4.62 -27.44
CA ILE A 9 -18.22 3.57 -28.49
C ILE A 9 -16.87 2.86 -28.62
N GLN A 10 -15.77 3.61 -28.71
CA GLN A 10 -14.41 3.04 -28.80
C GLN A 10 -14.04 2.24 -27.55
N LYS A 11 -14.42 2.73 -26.36
CA LYS A 11 -14.23 2.00 -25.11
C LYS A 11 -15.04 0.69 -25.07
N GLY A 12 -16.26 0.72 -25.60
CA GLY A 12 -17.11 -0.48 -25.75
C GLY A 12 -16.45 -1.51 -26.65
N LEU A 13 -16.08 -1.13 -27.86
CA LEU A 13 -15.39 -2.01 -28.82
C LEU A 13 -14.11 -2.63 -28.27
N TYR A 14 -13.31 -1.84 -27.53
CA TYR A 14 -12.12 -2.35 -26.87
C TYR A 14 -12.46 -3.44 -25.82
N LYS A 15 -13.45 -3.19 -24.96
CA LYS A 15 -13.89 -4.18 -23.96
C LYS A 15 -14.42 -5.45 -24.60
N ASP A 16 -15.13 -5.34 -25.73
CA ASP A 16 -15.62 -6.49 -26.48
C ASP A 16 -14.48 -7.28 -27.13
N SER A 17 -13.46 -6.59 -27.65
CA SER A 17 -12.26 -7.27 -28.15
C SER A 17 -11.53 -8.06 -27.06
N VAL A 18 -11.43 -7.50 -25.84
CA VAL A 18 -10.86 -8.20 -24.69
C VAL A 18 -11.70 -9.43 -24.32
N ARG A 19 -13.03 -9.31 -24.26
CA ARG A 19 -13.91 -10.47 -24.00
C ARG A 19 -13.69 -11.58 -25.02
N LYS A 20 -13.65 -11.22 -26.28
CA LYS A 20 -13.40 -12.17 -27.38
C LYS A 20 -12.04 -12.83 -27.26
N GLN A 21 -11.00 -12.06 -26.97
CA GLN A 21 -9.62 -12.55 -26.84
C GLN A 21 -9.48 -13.60 -25.74
N TYR A 22 -10.17 -13.39 -24.60
CA TYR A 22 -10.08 -14.26 -23.44
C TYR A 22 -11.26 -15.23 -23.28
N GLY A 23 -12.14 -15.34 -24.29
CA GLY A 23 -13.28 -16.25 -24.25
C GLY A 23 -14.29 -15.95 -23.15
N LEU A 24 -14.41 -14.68 -22.74
CA LEU A 24 -15.30 -14.26 -21.66
C LEU A 24 -16.72 -14.04 -22.17
N ALA A 25 -17.73 -14.33 -21.34
CA ALA A 25 -19.13 -14.05 -21.64
C ALA A 25 -19.38 -12.53 -21.78
N THR A 26 -20.44 -12.16 -22.51
CA THR A 26 -20.76 -10.77 -22.85
C THR A 26 -21.13 -9.92 -21.63
N ASP A 27 -21.64 -10.53 -20.58
CA ASP A 27 -22.02 -9.91 -19.30
C ASP A 27 -20.84 -9.67 -18.35
N VAL A 28 -19.66 -10.26 -18.62
CA VAL A 28 -18.45 -10.03 -17.80
C VAL A 28 -18.02 -8.58 -17.90
N LYS A 29 -17.95 -7.93 -16.75
CA LYS A 29 -17.51 -6.52 -16.64
C LYS A 29 -16.00 -6.40 -16.84
N ILE A 30 -15.58 -5.63 -17.83
CA ILE A 30 -14.18 -5.30 -18.06
C ILE A 30 -13.89 -3.93 -17.45
N TYR A 31 -13.00 -3.91 -16.47
CA TYR A 31 -12.50 -2.68 -15.87
C TYR A 31 -11.16 -2.31 -16.51
N VAL A 32 -11.02 -1.05 -16.93
CA VAL A 32 -9.77 -0.54 -17.49
C VAL A 32 -9.17 0.45 -16.51
N THR A 33 -8.01 0.12 -16.01
CA THR A 33 -7.21 1.03 -15.18
C THR A 33 -6.09 1.61 -16.03
N SER A 34 -5.98 2.93 -16.07
CA SER A 34 -4.84 3.59 -16.68
C SER A 34 -3.72 3.68 -15.66
N GLY A 35 -2.57 3.08 -15.94
CA GLY A 35 -1.35 3.37 -15.19
C GLY A 35 -1.03 4.86 -15.27
N LYS A 36 -0.51 5.44 -14.19
CA LYS A 36 -0.01 6.82 -14.22
C LYS A 36 1.32 6.79 -15.01
N SER A 37 1.33 7.38 -16.20
CA SER A 37 2.59 7.66 -16.89
C SER A 37 3.49 8.45 -15.95
N HIS A 38 4.75 8.08 -15.84
CA HIS A 38 5.73 8.67 -14.92
C HIS A 38 5.44 8.44 -13.42
N PHE A 39 4.70 7.39 -13.05
CA PHE A 39 4.43 7.08 -11.66
C PHE A 39 5.73 6.73 -10.91
N TYR A 40 6.60 5.94 -11.49
CA TYR A 40 7.86 5.53 -10.87
C TYR A 40 9.02 6.44 -11.32
N GLN A 41 9.30 7.47 -10.51
CA GLN A 41 10.49 8.31 -10.68
C GLN A 41 11.59 7.85 -9.72
N ILE A 42 12.13 6.65 -9.96
CA ILE A 42 13.07 5.97 -9.06
C ILE A 42 14.25 6.87 -8.71
N GLU A 43 14.83 7.55 -9.68
CA GLU A 43 15.96 8.47 -9.45
C GLU A 43 15.65 9.59 -8.46
N LYS A 44 14.41 10.11 -8.47
CA LYS A 44 13.98 11.16 -7.54
C LYS A 44 13.67 10.62 -6.15
N VAL A 45 13.34 9.33 -6.05
CA VAL A 45 12.99 8.68 -4.78
C VAL A 45 14.23 8.16 -4.06
N MET A 46 15.28 7.77 -4.80
CA MET A 46 16.50 7.16 -4.24
C MET A 46 17.09 7.91 -3.03
N PRO A 47 17.27 9.26 -3.03
CA PRO A 47 17.78 9.96 -1.86
C PRO A 47 16.88 9.82 -0.63
N SER A 48 15.57 9.71 -0.84
CA SER A 48 14.58 9.51 0.23
C SER A 48 14.61 8.08 0.76
N ILE A 49 14.95 7.10 -0.08
CA ILE A 49 15.04 5.69 0.32
C ILE A 49 16.16 5.50 1.35
N SER A 50 17.37 6.00 1.10
CA SER A 50 18.48 5.88 2.06
C SER A 50 18.11 6.49 3.40
N LYS A 51 17.53 7.70 3.39
CA LYS A 51 17.07 8.38 4.61
C LYS A 51 16.00 7.57 5.36
N ALA A 52 15.10 6.91 4.62
CA ALA A 52 14.04 6.10 5.22
C ALA A 52 14.57 4.78 5.80
N VAL A 53 15.54 4.16 5.14
CA VAL A 53 16.25 2.97 5.65
C VAL A 53 16.86 3.29 7.02
N ASP A 54 17.68 4.36 7.10
CA ASP A 54 18.31 4.81 8.35
C ASP A 54 17.28 5.09 9.46
N ALA A 55 16.14 5.71 9.10
CA ALA A 55 15.08 6.01 10.06
C ALA A 55 14.43 4.71 10.58
N PHE A 56 14.11 3.76 9.70
CA PHE A 56 13.46 2.51 10.10
C PHE A 56 14.39 1.63 10.95
N GLU A 57 15.69 1.59 10.66
CA GLU A 57 16.68 0.91 11.49
C GLU A 57 16.74 1.50 12.90
N ARG A 58 16.79 2.84 13.03
CA ARG A 58 16.71 3.53 14.32
C ARG A 58 15.48 3.17 15.13
N TYR A 59 14.35 2.97 14.46
CA TYR A 59 13.09 2.57 15.10
C TYR A 59 12.89 1.04 15.17
N ARG A 60 13.92 0.24 14.89
CA ARG A 60 13.92 -1.23 14.97
C ARG A 60 12.78 -1.86 14.14
N THR A 61 12.60 -1.35 12.94
CA THR A 61 11.63 -1.85 11.96
C THR A 61 12.39 -2.22 10.70
N ASP A 62 12.06 -3.37 10.09
CA ASP A 62 12.74 -3.83 8.88
C ASP A 62 12.71 -2.74 7.80
N PRO A 63 13.89 -2.25 7.35
CA PRO A 63 13.98 -1.15 6.38
C PRO A 63 13.44 -1.51 4.99
N TRP A 64 13.22 -2.80 4.70
CA TRP A 64 12.55 -3.23 3.49
C TRP A 64 11.17 -2.58 3.33
N TYR A 65 10.41 -2.45 4.43
CA TYR A 65 9.11 -1.77 4.40
C TYR A 65 9.20 -0.30 4.04
N ALA A 66 10.24 0.40 4.50
CA ALA A 66 10.44 1.81 4.15
C ALA A 66 10.60 1.99 2.64
N GLN A 67 11.42 1.14 2.01
CA GLN A 67 11.67 1.15 0.58
C GLN A 67 10.40 0.85 -0.20
N ALA A 68 9.69 -0.22 0.17
CA ALA A 68 8.45 -0.64 -0.49
C ALA A 68 7.37 0.46 -0.41
N ILE A 69 7.15 1.05 0.79
CA ILE A 69 6.14 2.09 0.98
C ILE A 69 6.50 3.34 0.16
N LEU A 70 7.74 3.82 0.21
CA LEU A 70 8.13 5.01 -0.55
C LEU A 70 8.01 4.82 -2.06
N LEU A 71 8.33 3.64 -2.58
CA LEU A 71 8.17 3.34 -4.01
C LEU A 71 6.69 3.30 -4.42
N ILE A 72 5.80 2.85 -3.54
CA ILE A 72 4.36 2.75 -3.82
C ILE A 72 3.67 4.10 -3.61
N GLU A 73 3.93 4.77 -2.48
CA GLU A 73 3.11 5.91 -2.01
C GLU A 73 3.62 7.27 -2.47
N SER A 74 4.92 7.44 -2.58
CA SER A 74 5.52 8.75 -2.82
C SER A 74 6.54 8.76 -3.95
N PRO A 75 6.15 8.43 -5.18
CA PRO A 75 7.07 8.48 -6.31
C PRO A 75 7.44 9.94 -6.66
N GLY A 76 8.13 10.62 -5.75
CA GLY A 76 8.70 11.95 -5.94
C GLY A 76 7.80 13.15 -5.62
N LYS A 77 6.60 12.98 -5.02
CA LYS A 77 5.76 14.11 -4.59
C LYS A 77 5.03 13.83 -3.28
N ILE A 78 5.21 14.72 -2.31
CA ILE A 78 4.41 14.73 -1.08
C ILE A 78 3.02 15.29 -1.44
N GLN A 79 1.99 14.44 -1.46
CA GLN A 79 0.63 14.84 -1.83
C GLN A 79 -0.39 14.30 -0.84
N TYR A 80 -1.55 14.98 -0.75
CA TYR A 80 -2.74 14.41 -0.14
C TYR A 80 -3.34 13.34 -1.07
N SER A 81 -3.69 12.19 -0.51
CA SER A 81 -4.55 11.25 -1.20
C SER A 81 -6.01 11.74 -1.19
N ASN A 82 -6.84 11.21 -2.09
CA ASN A 82 -8.28 11.52 -2.12
C ASN A 82 -9.02 11.12 -0.83
N VAL A 83 -8.42 10.24 -0.01
CA VAL A 83 -8.97 9.76 1.26
C VAL A 83 -8.33 10.42 2.49
N GLY A 84 -7.46 11.42 2.30
CA GLY A 84 -6.87 12.20 3.39
C GLY A 84 -5.57 11.65 3.99
N ALA A 85 -4.97 10.62 3.38
CA ALA A 85 -3.60 10.23 3.70
C ALA A 85 -2.61 11.31 3.22
N TYR A 86 -1.49 11.49 3.94
CA TYR A 86 -0.56 12.56 3.64
C TYR A 86 0.88 12.23 4.00
N GLY A 87 1.80 12.88 3.30
CA GLY A 87 3.24 12.81 3.55
C GLY A 87 3.93 11.65 2.83
N PRO A 88 5.24 11.48 3.04
CA PRO A 88 6.04 10.46 2.35
C PRO A 88 5.50 9.04 2.56
N PHE A 89 4.99 8.76 3.74
CA PHE A 89 4.48 7.45 4.14
C PHE A 89 2.94 7.36 4.10
N GLN A 90 2.26 8.35 3.53
CA GLN A 90 0.81 8.39 3.33
C GLN A 90 -0.02 7.99 4.55
N LEU A 91 0.33 8.54 5.71
CA LEU A 91 -0.38 8.26 6.96
C LEU A 91 -1.74 8.97 7.00
N MET A 92 -2.79 8.24 7.38
CA MET A 92 -4.08 8.83 7.73
C MET A 92 -3.94 9.69 9.00
N LYS A 93 -4.74 10.74 9.11
CA LYS A 93 -4.68 11.70 10.23
C LYS A 93 -4.87 11.03 11.60
N SER A 94 -5.84 10.14 11.73
CA SER A 94 -6.09 9.39 12.96
C SER A 94 -4.92 8.46 13.30
N VAL A 95 -4.43 7.72 12.31
CA VAL A 95 -3.30 6.80 12.44
C VAL A 95 -2.03 7.55 12.86
N ALA A 96 -1.70 8.66 12.20
CA ALA A 96 -0.55 9.48 12.57
C ALA A 96 -0.60 9.92 14.04
N ARG A 97 -1.76 10.37 14.50
CA ARG A 97 -1.97 10.76 15.90
C ARG A 97 -1.78 9.61 16.89
N SER A 98 -2.36 8.45 16.62
CA SER A 98 -2.23 7.28 17.49
C SER A 98 -0.79 6.74 17.55
N HIS A 99 0.04 7.10 16.57
CA HIS A 99 1.46 6.73 16.51
C HIS A 99 2.42 7.90 16.83
N GLY A 100 1.93 8.91 17.57
CA GLY A 100 2.76 9.93 18.21
C GLY A 100 3.02 11.21 17.41
N LEU A 101 2.39 11.38 16.22
CA LEU A 101 2.53 12.60 15.44
C LEU A 101 1.50 13.65 15.88
N LYS A 102 1.92 14.91 15.91
CA LYS A 102 1.02 16.06 16.08
C LYS A 102 0.36 16.40 14.74
N VAL A 103 -0.97 16.21 14.67
CA VAL A 103 -1.76 16.56 13.48
C VAL A 103 -3.01 17.32 13.92
N ASN A 104 -2.99 18.64 13.77
CA ASN A 104 -4.10 19.53 14.12
C ASN A 104 -4.26 20.63 13.08
N LYS A 105 -5.02 21.69 13.35
CA LYS A 105 -5.24 22.79 12.40
C LYS A 105 -4.00 23.68 12.18
N TYR A 106 -3.02 23.65 13.10
CA TYR A 106 -1.82 24.48 13.03
C TYR A 106 -0.59 23.70 12.59
N VAL A 107 -0.51 22.42 12.96
CA VAL A 107 0.66 21.55 12.75
C VAL A 107 0.22 20.24 12.13
N ASP A 108 0.91 19.83 11.09
CA ASP A 108 0.77 18.50 10.48
C ASP A 108 2.16 17.88 10.30
N GLU A 109 2.57 17.08 11.28
CA GLU A 109 3.89 16.45 11.31
C GLU A 109 4.06 15.32 10.28
N ARG A 110 2.99 14.94 9.57
CA ARG A 110 3.09 14.02 8.44
C ARG A 110 3.88 14.60 7.26
N LYS A 111 4.03 15.94 7.22
CA LYS A 111 4.89 16.64 6.24
C LYS A 111 6.37 16.44 6.50
N ASP A 112 6.74 16.31 7.77
CA ASP A 112 8.12 16.09 8.19
C ASP A 112 8.51 14.65 7.88
N PHE A 113 9.61 14.49 7.14
CA PHE A 113 10.04 13.17 6.69
C PHE A 113 10.39 12.23 7.85
N ASP A 114 11.18 12.72 8.82
CA ASP A 114 11.67 11.90 9.94
C ASP A 114 10.53 11.52 10.88
N LYS A 115 9.63 12.46 11.18
CA LYS A 115 8.44 12.19 11.98
C LYS A 115 7.46 11.25 11.27
N SER A 116 7.26 11.44 9.97
CA SER A 116 6.43 10.55 9.17
C SER A 116 7.03 9.14 9.11
N ALA A 117 8.35 9.01 8.94
CA ALA A 117 9.04 7.72 8.99
C ALA A 117 8.92 7.06 10.37
N MET A 118 9.08 7.83 11.45
CA MET A 118 8.86 7.35 12.81
C MET A 118 7.46 6.78 13.00
N GLY A 119 6.45 7.54 12.59
CA GLY A 119 5.05 7.09 12.71
C GLY A 119 4.74 5.85 11.91
N ALA A 120 5.28 5.75 10.68
CA ALA A 120 5.12 4.58 9.83
C ALA A 120 5.83 3.34 10.41
N ALA A 121 7.07 3.48 10.87
CA ALA A 121 7.81 2.41 11.54
C ALA A 121 7.08 1.92 12.80
N HIS A 122 6.56 2.84 13.61
CA HIS A 122 5.79 2.52 14.81
C HIS A 122 4.48 1.79 14.44
N LEU A 123 3.72 2.27 13.44
CA LEU A 123 2.51 1.60 12.93
C LEU A 123 2.80 0.16 12.49
N LEU A 124 3.85 -0.04 11.71
CA LEU A 124 4.24 -1.39 11.25
C LEU A 124 4.55 -2.31 12.42
N ARG A 125 5.41 -1.85 13.35
CA ARG A 125 5.88 -2.66 14.47
C ARG A 125 4.79 -2.99 15.48
N THR A 126 3.92 -2.02 15.79
CA THR A 126 2.93 -2.16 16.89
C THR A 126 1.54 -2.59 16.42
N THR A 127 1.28 -2.48 15.12
CA THR A 127 -0.05 -2.80 14.57
C THR A 127 0.04 -3.77 13.39
N CYS A 128 0.69 -3.40 12.28
CA CYS A 128 0.58 -4.19 11.06
C CYS A 128 1.20 -5.58 11.19
N ILE A 129 2.42 -5.69 11.74
CA ILE A 129 3.09 -6.99 11.94
C ILE A 129 2.34 -7.86 12.96
N PRO A 130 1.96 -7.37 14.16
CA PRO A 130 1.16 -8.14 15.10
C PRO A 130 -0.17 -8.61 14.52
N GLU A 131 -0.87 -7.75 13.79
CA GLU A 131 -2.14 -8.11 13.15
C GLU A 131 -1.96 -9.15 12.04
N ALA A 132 -0.88 -9.05 11.25
CA ALA A 132 -0.54 -10.09 10.28
C ALA A 132 -0.39 -11.45 10.94
N LYS A 133 0.40 -11.51 12.01
CA LYS A 133 0.61 -12.73 12.80
C LYS A 133 -0.71 -13.26 13.38
N ARG A 134 -1.53 -12.39 13.95
CA ARG A 134 -2.83 -12.76 14.52
C ARG A 134 -3.75 -13.36 13.46
N ILE A 135 -3.85 -12.75 12.28
CA ILE A 135 -4.69 -13.25 11.18
C ILE A 135 -4.18 -14.61 10.69
N LEU A 136 -2.88 -14.75 10.44
CA LEU A 136 -2.28 -15.98 9.95
C LEU A 136 -2.41 -17.13 10.96
N ASN A 137 -2.16 -16.86 12.25
CA ASN A 137 -2.30 -17.86 13.32
C ASN A 137 -3.76 -18.32 13.50
N LYS A 138 -4.75 -17.41 13.32
CA LYS A 138 -6.18 -17.77 13.36
C LYS A 138 -6.53 -18.84 12.33
N HIS A 139 -5.85 -18.84 11.19
CA HIS A 139 -6.06 -19.80 10.10
C HIS A 139 -5.03 -20.94 10.06
N ASN A 140 -4.23 -21.11 11.12
CA ASN A 140 -3.17 -22.12 11.21
C ASN A 140 -2.17 -22.07 10.04
N LEU A 141 -1.92 -20.87 9.50
CA LEU A 141 -1.00 -20.65 8.40
C LEU A 141 0.42 -20.48 8.93
N THR A 142 1.35 -21.27 8.43
CA THR A 142 2.78 -21.14 8.76
C THR A 142 3.41 -20.00 7.97
N TYR A 143 4.30 -19.25 8.59
CA TYR A 143 5.02 -18.14 7.96
C TYR A 143 6.41 -17.95 8.57
N ASN A 144 7.29 -17.35 7.79
CA ASN A 144 8.53 -16.76 8.28
C ASN A 144 8.49 -15.25 8.02
N GLU A 145 8.83 -14.44 9.02
CA GLU A 145 8.75 -12.96 8.91
C GLU A 145 9.71 -12.39 7.86
N SER A 146 10.75 -13.13 7.50
CA SER A 146 11.69 -12.75 6.43
C SER A 146 11.20 -13.08 5.02
N ASP A 147 10.15 -13.89 4.89
CA ASP A 147 9.62 -14.26 3.58
C ASP A 147 8.97 -13.07 2.88
N LEU A 148 9.19 -12.99 1.57
CA LEU A 148 8.62 -11.90 0.77
C LEU A 148 7.09 -11.84 0.86
N TRP A 149 6.42 -13.01 0.82
CA TRP A 149 4.97 -13.06 0.89
C TRP A 149 4.43 -12.55 2.24
N PHE A 150 5.12 -12.84 3.36
CA PHE A 150 4.74 -12.30 4.68
C PHE A 150 4.89 -10.77 4.70
N ARG A 151 6.01 -10.25 4.19
CA ARG A 151 6.23 -8.81 4.07
C ARG A 151 5.16 -8.13 3.21
N LEU A 152 4.79 -8.74 2.08
CA LEU A 152 3.71 -8.25 1.22
C LEU A 152 2.35 -8.30 1.95
N PHE A 153 2.09 -9.34 2.72
CA PHE A 153 0.88 -9.45 3.54
C PHE A 153 0.79 -8.32 4.58
N VAL A 154 1.88 -8.02 5.27
CA VAL A 154 1.98 -6.87 6.19
C VAL A 154 1.73 -5.53 5.45
N LEU A 155 2.26 -5.37 4.24
CA LEU A 155 1.99 -4.18 3.42
C LEU A 155 0.50 -4.05 3.04
N HIS A 156 -0.19 -5.15 2.75
CA HIS A 156 -1.64 -5.11 2.54
C HIS A 156 -2.38 -4.59 3.78
N ILE A 157 -1.95 -4.99 4.97
CA ILE A 157 -2.51 -4.46 6.22
C ILE A 157 -2.22 -2.97 6.38
N TYR A 158 -1.01 -2.53 6.03
CA TYR A 158 -0.64 -1.11 6.05
C TYR A 158 -1.56 -0.25 5.16
N HIS A 159 -1.85 -0.74 3.94
CA HIS A 159 -2.66 0.01 2.96
C HIS A 159 -4.17 -0.13 3.16
N ALA A 160 -4.65 -1.32 3.46
CA ALA A 160 -6.08 -1.63 3.52
C ALA A 160 -6.64 -1.72 4.95
N GLY A 161 -5.76 -1.81 5.95
CA GLY A 161 -6.14 -2.04 7.35
C GLY A 161 -6.40 -3.51 7.69
N ALA A 162 -6.10 -3.88 8.93
CA ALA A 162 -6.18 -5.26 9.42
C ALA A 162 -7.59 -5.86 9.31
N GLY A 163 -8.65 -5.05 9.51
CA GLY A 163 -10.03 -5.52 9.43
C GLY A 163 -10.41 -6.00 8.03
N ASN A 164 -10.05 -5.23 7.00
CA ASN A 164 -10.34 -5.60 5.61
C ASN A 164 -9.55 -6.83 5.17
N VAL A 165 -8.26 -6.87 5.50
CA VAL A 165 -7.38 -8.00 5.15
C VAL A 165 -7.82 -9.26 5.89
N GLY A 166 -8.11 -9.17 7.20
CA GLY A 166 -8.61 -10.29 7.99
C GLY A 166 -9.94 -10.82 7.47
N GLY A 167 -10.90 -9.94 7.15
CA GLY A 167 -12.19 -10.33 6.58
C GLY A 167 -12.05 -11.04 5.22
N LEU A 168 -11.10 -10.62 4.38
CA LEU A 168 -10.81 -11.31 3.13
C LEU A 168 -10.25 -12.72 3.37
N ILE A 169 -9.29 -12.87 4.29
CA ILE A 169 -8.73 -14.18 4.63
C ILE A 169 -9.78 -15.09 5.27
N ASP A 170 -10.65 -14.54 6.14
CA ASP A 170 -11.78 -15.29 6.71
C ASP A 170 -12.71 -15.83 5.62
N SER A 171 -12.93 -15.06 4.54
CA SER A 171 -13.78 -15.47 3.41
C SER A 171 -13.11 -16.50 2.50
N LEU A 172 -11.79 -16.40 2.29
CA LEU A 172 -11.04 -17.30 1.41
C LEU A 172 -10.70 -18.63 2.05
N GLN A 173 -10.58 -18.67 3.40
CA GLN A 173 -10.20 -19.84 4.19
C GLN A 173 -9.01 -20.62 3.59
N PRO A 174 -7.85 -19.98 3.40
CA PRO A 174 -6.72 -20.62 2.75
C PRO A 174 -6.19 -21.79 3.59
N GLU A 175 -5.83 -22.90 2.94
CA GLU A 175 -5.31 -24.10 3.62
C GLU A 175 -3.83 -23.98 3.96
N LYS A 176 -3.09 -23.11 3.27
CA LYS A 176 -1.65 -22.90 3.50
C LYS A 176 -1.24 -21.47 3.16
N GLY A 177 -0.24 -20.95 3.86
CA GLY A 177 0.43 -19.70 3.51
C GLY A 177 1.41 -19.91 2.36
N GLY A 178 1.70 -18.87 1.64
CA GLY A 178 2.66 -18.88 0.53
C GLY A 178 2.32 -17.86 -0.55
N GLN A 179 3.06 -17.95 -1.64
CA GLN A 179 2.87 -17.11 -2.82
C GLN A 179 1.64 -17.47 -3.60
#